data_130542d7161ed6b3e6a483e1cb1e4faf
#
_entry.id   130542d7161ed6b3e6a483e1cb1e4faf
#
_cell.length_a   1.000
_cell.length_b   1.000
_cell.length_c   1.000
_cell.angle_alpha   90.00
_cell.angle_beta   90.00
_cell.angle_gamma   90.00
#
_symmetry.space_group_name_H-M   'P 1'
#
loop_
_entity.id
_entity.type
_entity.pdbx_description
1 polymer ?
#
loop_
_entity_poly.entity_id
_entity_poly.type
_entity_poly.pdbx_seq_one_letter_code
_entity_poly.pdbx_strand_id
1 'polypeptide(L)'
;MLFAPKTVTLKNGIVATLRSPRPEEAAEMLTYLRAVATETHFLLRYPEECSDPTDPAEIEEQARHMANALDNPYSLSILCEVDGKIAGQCSVSFNRRFKISHRATIAITSLSPYWGIGLGTAMFAAMEEAARAKGITQLELGFMEGNTRARALYEKMGFRIVGDTPGAFRLKDGTLLKEYHMVKEL
;
A
#
# COMPACT_ATOMS: atom_id res chain seq x y z
N MET A 1 -14.20 3.60 3.37
CA MET A 1 -14.68 2.23 3.79
C MET A 1 -13.91 1.75 5.00
N LEU A 2 -14.58 1.07 5.92
CA LEU A 2 -13.94 0.44 7.07
C LEU A 2 -13.58 -1.03 6.78
N PHE A 3 -12.41 -1.44 7.22
CA PHE A 3 -11.96 -2.83 7.26
C PHE A 3 -12.11 -3.36 8.68
N ALA A 4 -12.84 -4.46 8.84
CA ALA A 4 -13.00 -5.10 10.16
C ALA A 4 -11.64 -5.62 10.66
N PRO A 5 -11.24 -5.34 11.91
CA PRO A 5 -9.96 -5.80 12.42
C PRO A 5 -9.80 -7.32 12.30
N LYS A 6 -8.63 -7.75 11.81
CA LYS A 6 -8.29 -9.15 11.60
C LYS A 6 -6.88 -9.44 12.12
N THR A 7 -6.77 -10.40 13.00
CA THR A 7 -5.48 -10.86 13.53
C THR A 7 -4.94 -11.98 12.66
N VAL A 8 -3.66 -11.94 12.34
CA VAL A 8 -2.95 -12.96 11.58
C VAL A 8 -1.63 -13.33 12.26
N THR A 9 -1.30 -14.62 12.25
CA THR A 9 0.01 -15.08 12.72
C THR A 9 0.96 -15.18 11.53
N LEU A 10 2.07 -14.46 11.59
CA LEU A 10 3.11 -14.46 10.57
C LEU A 10 4.01 -15.69 10.70
N LYS A 11 4.87 -15.95 9.70
CA LYS A 11 5.68 -17.17 9.61
C LYS A 11 6.63 -17.41 10.79
N ASN A 12 7.08 -16.33 11.44
CA ASN A 12 7.99 -16.37 12.60
C ASN A 12 7.23 -16.39 13.94
N GLY A 13 5.91 -16.61 13.92
CA GLY A 13 5.06 -16.62 15.11
C GLY A 13 4.62 -15.24 15.60
N ILE A 14 5.10 -14.15 15.01
CA ILE A 14 4.66 -12.80 15.34
C ILE A 14 3.18 -12.64 14.95
N VAL A 15 2.42 -12.03 15.85
CA VAL A 15 1.02 -11.70 15.62
C VAL A 15 0.92 -10.29 15.07
N ALA A 16 0.21 -10.14 13.95
CA ALA A 16 -0.08 -8.85 13.33
C ALA A 16 -1.58 -8.60 13.29
N THR A 17 -1.99 -7.35 13.45
CA THR A 17 -3.38 -6.91 13.31
C THR A 17 -3.53 -6.06 12.06
N LEU A 18 -4.40 -6.48 11.14
CA LEU A 18 -4.82 -5.68 10.00
C LEU A 18 -6.11 -4.93 10.38
N ARG A 19 -6.15 -3.63 10.16
CA ARG A 19 -7.30 -2.77 10.52
C ARG A 19 -7.34 -1.51 9.68
N SER A 20 -8.44 -0.80 9.69
CA SER A 20 -8.50 0.56 9.14
C SER A 20 -7.60 1.50 9.93
N PRO A 21 -7.02 2.54 9.27
CA PRO A 21 -6.33 3.63 9.97
C PRO A 21 -7.31 4.42 10.84
N ARG A 22 -6.78 5.08 11.87
CA ARG A 22 -7.54 5.99 12.74
C ARG A 22 -6.96 7.40 12.61
N PRO A 23 -7.78 8.46 12.43
CA PRO A 23 -7.27 9.84 12.29
C PRO A 23 -6.36 10.30 13.43
N GLU A 24 -6.55 9.77 14.64
CA GLU A 24 -5.75 10.07 15.82
C GLU A 24 -4.30 9.58 15.71
N GLU A 25 -4.03 8.65 14.78
CA GLU A 25 -2.70 8.09 14.51
C GLU A 25 -1.94 8.87 13.41
N ALA A 26 -2.41 10.06 13.03
CA ALA A 26 -1.84 10.82 11.92
C ALA A 26 -0.33 11.07 12.06
N ALA A 27 0.15 11.45 13.24
CA ALA A 27 1.59 11.65 13.49
C ALA A 27 2.40 10.36 13.34
N GLU A 28 1.86 9.23 13.81
CA GLU A 28 2.49 7.92 13.64
C GLU A 28 2.51 7.49 12.17
N MET A 29 1.41 7.77 11.44
CA MET A 29 1.34 7.51 10.00
C MET A 29 2.38 8.33 9.22
N LEU A 30 2.56 9.62 9.52
CA LEU A 30 3.59 10.45 8.90
C LEU A 30 4.99 9.92 9.20
N THR A 31 5.24 9.52 10.45
CA THR A 31 6.50 8.87 10.85
C THR A 31 6.76 7.59 10.05
N TYR A 32 5.74 6.73 9.91
CA TYR A 32 5.82 5.52 9.12
C TYR A 32 6.11 5.82 7.64
N LEU A 33 5.39 6.74 7.01
CA LEU A 33 5.56 7.10 5.59
C LEU A 33 6.97 7.62 5.31
N ARG A 34 7.50 8.49 6.19
CA ARG A 34 8.87 9.00 6.09
C ARG A 34 9.91 7.89 6.27
N ALA A 35 9.70 6.98 7.23
CA ALA A 35 10.58 5.84 7.45
C ALA A 35 10.64 4.93 6.21
N VAL A 36 9.49 4.55 5.63
CA VAL A 36 9.47 3.74 4.39
C VAL A 36 10.16 4.46 3.23
N ALA A 37 9.94 5.78 3.06
CA ALA A 37 10.60 6.57 2.02
C ALA A 37 12.13 6.62 2.21
N THR A 38 12.61 6.55 3.45
CA THR A 38 14.05 6.52 3.76
C THR A 38 14.68 5.15 3.45
N GLU A 39 13.92 4.07 3.58
CA GLU A 39 14.41 2.71 3.35
C GLU A 39 14.52 2.32 1.85
N THR A 40 13.83 3.04 0.97
CA THR A 40 13.77 2.66 -0.45
C THR A 40 13.49 3.85 -1.37
N HIS A 41 14.11 3.84 -2.55
CA HIS A 41 13.83 4.79 -3.62
C HIS A 41 12.67 4.35 -4.55
N PHE A 42 12.02 3.23 -4.26
CA PHE A 42 10.91 2.71 -5.09
C PHE A 42 9.54 3.33 -4.77
N LEU A 43 9.50 4.35 -3.91
CA LEU A 43 8.31 5.16 -3.68
C LEU A 43 8.34 6.42 -4.54
N LEU A 44 7.16 6.99 -4.79
CA LEU A 44 7.05 8.24 -5.56
C LEU A 44 7.64 9.45 -4.84
N ARG A 45 7.76 9.40 -3.50
CA ARG A 45 8.26 10.50 -2.66
C ARG A 45 9.63 10.17 -2.13
N TYR A 46 10.52 11.13 -2.20
CA TYR A 46 11.76 11.12 -1.44
C TYR A 46 11.48 11.49 0.04
N PRO A 47 12.37 11.14 0.98
CA PRO A 47 12.17 11.45 2.41
C PRO A 47 11.94 12.93 2.70
N GLU A 48 12.62 13.83 1.97
CA GLU A 48 12.45 15.28 2.08
C GLU A 48 11.14 15.84 1.51
N GLU A 49 10.41 15.05 0.74
CA GLU A 49 9.08 15.38 0.22
C GLU A 49 7.96 14.83 1.13
N CYS A 50 8.34 14.09 2.18
CA CYS A 50 7.39 13.60 3.16
C CYS A 50 7.09 14.67 4.20
N SER A 51 5.83 14.74 4.60
CA SER A 51 5.36 15.63 5.68
C SER A 51 6.12 15.42 6.99
N ASP A 52 6.26 16.50 7.76
CA ASP A 52 6.90 16.47 9.07
C ASP A 52 5.95 15.89 10.13
N PRO A 53 6.29 14.76 10.76
CA PRO A 53 5.45 14.16 11.79
C PRO A 53 5.36 14.97 13.10
N THR A 54 6.12 16.06 13.21
CA THR A 54 6.12 16.94 14.36
C THR A 54 5.43 18.29 14.11
N ASP A 55 5.08 18.61 12.85
CA ASP A 55 4.34 19.82 12.50
C ASP A 55 2.83 19.61 12.76
N PRO A 56 2.22 20.38 13.68
CA PRO A 56 0.80 20.25 13.98
C PRO A 56 -0.12 20.45 12.79
N ALA A 57 0.22 21.33 11.85
CA ALA A 57 -0.60 21.60 10.66
C ALA A 57 -0.58 20.41 9.70
N GLU A 58 0.58 19.79 9.50
CA GLU A 58 0.71 18.60 8.64
C GLU A 58 0.04 17.36 9.28
N ILE A 59 0.12 17.23 10.61
CA ILE A 59 -0.59 16.19 11.36
C ILE A 59 -2.11 16.36 11.20
N GLU A 60 -2.63 17.59 11.32
CA GLU A 60 -4.07 17.87 11.15
C GLU A 60 -4.54 17.57 9.72
N GLU A 61 -3.73 17.95 8.71
CA GLU A 61 -4.03 17.66 7.31
C GLU A 61 -4.05 16.15 7.06
N GLN A 62 -3.08 15.41 7.59
CA GLN A 62 -3.04 13.96 7.50
C GLN A 62 -4.24 13.30 8.19
N ALA A 63 -4.63 13.76 9.39
CA ALA A 63 -5.80 13.26 10.10
C ALA A 63 -7.08 13.46 9.29
N ARG A 64 -7.25 14.63 8.69
CA ARG A 64 -8.38 14.97 7.80
C ARG A 64 -8.37 14.09 6.54
N HIS A 65 -7.19 13.87 5.95
CA HIS A 65 -7.05 12.96 4.81
C HIS A 65 -7.47 11.53 5.15
N MET A 66 -7.04 11.03 6.30
CA MET A 66 -7.40 9.70 6.80
C MET A 66 -8.91 9.58 7.07
N ALA A 67 -9.52 10.58 7.71
CA ALA A 67 -10.96 10.63 7.95
C ALA A 67 -11.75 10.59 6.63
N ASN A 68 -11.38 11.42 5.66
CA ASN A 68 -12.02 11.45 4.33
C ASN A 68 -11.87 10.11 3.59
N ALA A 69 -10.74 9.43 3.74
CA ALA A 69 -10.52 8.11 3.13
C ALA A 69 -11.42 7.03 3.73
N LEU A 70 -11.73 7.09 5.04
CA LEU A 70 -12.66 6.17 5.71
C LEU A 70 -14.10 6.31 5.19
N ASP A 71 -14.52 7.52 4.91
CA ASP A 71 -15.87 7.83 4.38
C ASP A 71 -16.00 7.57 2.87
N ASN A 72 -14.89 7.42 2.18
CA ASN A 72 -14.89 7.21 0.73
C ASN A 72 -15.26 5.76 0.37
N PRO A 73 -16.40 5.48 -0.29
CA PRO A 73 -16.81 4.13 -0.68
C PRO A 73 -15.96 3.52 -1.80
N TYR A 74 -15.09 4.31 -2.43
CA TYR A 74 -14.21 3.91 -3.53
C TYR A 74 -12.75 3.75 -3.10
N SER A 75 -12.48 3.80 -1.80
CA SER A 75 -11.14 3.60 -1.24
C SER A 75 -11.21 2.76 0.01
N LEU A 76 -10.31 1.80 0.11
CA LEU A 76 -10.07 1.04 1.33
C LEU A 76 -8.59 1.18 1.68
N SER A 77 -8.32 1.61 2.91
CA SER A 77 -6.96 1.63 3.47
C SER A 77 -6.89 0.67 4.65
N ILE A 78 -5.82 -0.13 4.69
CA ILE A 78 -5.58 -1.13 5.73
C ILE A 78 -4.17 -0.89 6.27
N LEU A 79 -4.06 -0.70 7.59
CA LEU A 79 -2.80 -0.74 8.31
C LEU A 79 -2.53 -2.15 8.80
N CYS A 80 -1.27 -2.52 8.81
CA CYS A 80 -0.79 -3.71 9.48
C CYS A 80 0.04 -3.30 10.69
N GLU A 81 -0.43 -3.64 11.87
CA GLU A 81 0.18 -3.32 13.15
C GLU A 81 0.86 -4.57 13.73
N VAL A 82 2.07 -4.38 14.25
CA VAL A 82 2.83 -5.39 15.00
C VAL A 82 3.34 -4.73 16.28
N ASP A 83 3.06 -5.32 17.43
CA ASP A 83 3.46 -4.80 18.75
C ASP A 83 3.10 -3.32 18.96
N GLY A 84 1.89 -2.93 18.51
CA GLY A 84 1.38 -1.56 18.63
C GLY A 84 2.00 -0.54 17.69
N LYS A 85 2.80 -0.95 16.68
CA LYS A 85 3.45 -0.07 15.71
C LYS A 85 3.00 -0.38 14.29
N ILE A 86 2.93 0.64 13.45
CA ILE A 86 2.62 0.46 12.03
C ILE A 86 3.79 -0.24 11.33
N ALA A 87 3.58 -1.48 10.93
CA ALA A 87 4.55 -2.32 10.24
C ALA A 87 4.41 -2.25 8.71
N GLY A 88 3.18 -1.97 8.24
CA GLY A 88 2.85 -1.89 6.83
C GLY A 88 1.51 -1.23 6.57
N GLN A 89 1.33 -0.81 5.33
CA GLN A 89 0.07 -0.26 4.82
C GLN A 89 -0.24 -0.85 3.46
N CYS A 90 -1.51 -1.10 3.20
CA CYS A 90 -1.98 -1.41 1.86
C CYS A 90 -3.32 -0.73 1.58
N SER A 91 -3.66 -0.61 0.32
CA SER A 91 -4.91 0.04 -0.09
C SER A 91 -5.48 -0.57 -1.36
N VAL A 92 -6.80 -0.42 -1.51
CA VAL A 92 -7.54 -0.75 -2.73
C VAL A 92 -8.31 0.47 -3.18
N SER A 93 -8.11 0.89 -4.42
CA SER A 93 -8.85 1.97 -5.08
C SER A 93 -9.82 1.39 -6.09
N PHE A 94 -11.11 1.62 -5.89
CA PHE A 94 -12.20 1.13 -6.71
C PHE A 94 -12.61 2.15 -7.77
N ASN A 95 -12.91 1.70 -8.99
CA ASN A 95 -13.34 2.57 -10.06
C ASN A 95 -14.83 2.91 -9.96
N ARG A 96 -15.18 4.20 -10.17
CA ARG A 96 -16.57 4.69 -10.15
C ARG A 96 -17.32 4.48 -11.47
N ARG A 97 -16.59 4.39 -12.58
CA ARG A 97 -17.19 4.32 -13.92
C ARG A 97 -17.57 2.89 -14.28
N PHE A 98 -18.80 2.65 -14.70
CA PHE A 98 -19.35 1.32 -14.96
C PHE A 98 -18.44 0.45 -15.84
N LYS A 99 -17.91 0.97 -16.95
CA LYS A 99 -17.07 0.18 -17.88
C LYS A 99 -15.80 -0.40 -17.28
N ILE A 100 -15.32 0.16 -16.16
CA ILE A 100 -14.10 -0.25 -15.48
C ILE A 100 -14.34 -0.58 -14.00
N SER A 101 -15.61 -0.66 -13.56
CA SER A 101 -15.95 -0.89 -12.14
C SER A 101 -15.60 -2.30 -11.65
N HIS A 102 -15.34 -3.22 -12.57
CA HIS A 102 -14.86 -4.57 -12.27
C HIS A 102 -13.36 -4.63 -11.94
N ARG A 103 -12.64 -3.49 -12.05
CA ARG A 103 -11.20 -3.37 -11.84
C ARG A 103 -10.91 -2.52 -10.59
N ALA A 104 -9.86 -2.87 -9.86
CA ALA A 104 -9.36 -2.06 -8.75
C ALA A 104 -7.83 -2.00 -8.77
N THR A 105 -7.29 -0.84 -8.39
CA THR A 105 -5.84 -0.65 -8.24
C THR A 105 -5.46 -0.85 -6.79
N ILE A 106 -4.36 -1.54 -6.55
CA ILE A 106 -3.82 -1.78 -5.21
C ILE A 106 -2.44 -1.16 -5.03
N ALA A 107 -2.14 -0.80 -3.78
CA ALA A 107 -0.81 -0.36 -3.38
C ALA A 107 -0.43 -1.02 -2.05
N ILE A 108 0.86 -1.23 -1.82
CA ILE A 108 1.40 -1.87 -0.63
C ILE A 108 2.77 -1.31 -0.28
N THR A 109 2.98 -1.05 0.99
CA THR A 109 4.28 -0.69 1.57
C THR A 109 4.49 -1.40 2.90
N SER A 110 5.74 -1.65 3.29
CA SER A 110 6.09 -2.18 4.61
C SER A 110 7.51 -1.83 4.97
N LEU A 111 7.78 -1.65 6.25
CA LEU A 111 9.12 -1.44 6.79
C LEU A 111 9.98 -2.70 6.65
N SER A 112 11.28 -2.52 6.45
CA SER A 112 12.23 -3.59 6.18
C SER A 112 12.35 -4.65 7.28
N PRO A 113 12.21 -4.33 8.59
CA PRO A 113 12.23 -5.35 9.64
C PRO A 113 11.11 -6.40 9.53
N TYR A 114 10.04 -6.09 8.82
CA TYR A 114 8.88 -6.99 8.64
C TYR A 114 8.89 -7.71 7.29
N TRP A 115 9.98 -7.67 6.57
CA TRP A 115 10.10 -8.35 5.28
C TRP A 115 10.36 -9.85 5.45
N GLY A 116 9.91 -10.65 4.49
CA GLY A 116 10.15 -12.09 4.45
C GLY A 116 9.31 -12.94 5.41
N ILE A 117 8.67 -12.34 6.42
CA ILE A 117 7.89 -13.02 7.45
C ILE A 117 6.42 -13.28 7.10
N GLY A 118 5.99 -12.93 5.89
CA GLY A 118 4.62 -13.18 5.43
C GLY A 118 3.66 -11.99 5.52
N LEU A 119 4.11 -10.82 6.02
CA LEU A 119 3.30 -9.61 6.15
C LEU A 119 2.66 -9.20 4.81
N GLY A 120 3.47 -9.10 3.74
CA GLY A 120 2.94 -8.76 2.41
C GLY A 120 1.88 -9.75 1.92
N THR A 121 2.06 -11.05 2.15
CA THR A 121 1.07 -12.07 1.80
C THR A 121 -0.24 -11.87 2.56
N ALA A 122 -0.18 -11.55 3.86
CA ALA A 122 -1.37 -11.28 4.67
C ALA A 122 -2.12 -10.02 4.21
N MET A 123 -1.39 -8.94 3.86
CA MET A 123 -1.97 -7.72 3.31
C MET A 123 -2.64 -7.97 1.94
N PHE A 124 -2.01 -8.76 1.06
CA PHE A 124 -2.63 -9.15 -0.21
C PHE A 124 -3.92 -9.95 -0.01
N ALA A 125 -3.94 -10.92 0.89
CA ALA A 125 -5.13 -11.69 1.20
C ALA A 125 -6.29 -10.80 1.69
N ALA A 126 -6.00 -9.79 2.51
CA ALA A 126 -7.00 -8.84 2.98
C ALA A 126 -7.54 -7.95 1.86
N MET A 127 -6.67 -7.47 0.96
CA MET A 127 -7.08 -6.67 -0.21
C MET A 127 -7.94 -7.49 -1.18
N GLU A 128 -7.55 -8.74 -1.45
CA GLU A 128 -8.31 -9.64 -2.33
C GLU A 128 -9.69 -9.98 -1.76
N GLU A 129 -9.78 -10.28 -0.46
CA GLU A 129 -11.05 -10.53 0.23
C GLU A 129 -11.99 -9.32 0.09
N ALA A 130 -11.48 -8.11 0.36
CA ALA A 130 -12.26 -6.88 0.23
C ALA A 130 -12.67 -6.58 -1.22
N ALA A 131 -11.79 -6.84 -2.18
CA ALA A 131 -12.07 -6.67 -3.60
C ALA A 131 -13.17 -7.62 -4.09
N ARG A 132 -13.07 -8.91 -3.74
CA ARG A 132 -14.10 -9.91 -4.09
C ARG A 132 -15.45 -9.57 -3.48
N ALA A 133 -15.49 -9.10 -2.22
CA ALA A 133 -16.72 -8.67 -1.56
C ALA A 133 -17.40 -7.50 -2.28
N LYS A 134 -16.66 -6.73 -3.07
CA LYS A 134 -17.17 -5.64 -3.93
C LYS A 134 -17.44 -6.05 -5.38
N GLY A 135 -17.32 -7.32 -5.71
CA GLY A 135 -17.52 -7.82 -7.09
C GLY A 135 -16.39 -7.45 -8.05
N ILE A 136 -15.20 -7.11 -7.54
CA ILE A 136 -14.02 -6.88 -8.38
C ILE A 136 -13.54 -8.22 -8.92
N THR A 137 -13.24 -8.27 -10.22
CA THR A 137 -12.74 -9.46 -10.90
C THR A 137 -11.31 -9.29 -11.40
N GLN A 138 -10.74 -8.07 -11.32
CA GLN A 138 -9.37 -7.79 -11.74
C GLN A 138 -8.70 -6.81 -10.78
N LEU A 139 -7.52 -7.18 -10.27
CA LEU A 139 -6.62 -6.30 -9.54
C LEU A 139 -5.46 -5.84 -10.43
N GLU A 140 -5.05 -4.59 -10.22
CA GLU A 140 -3.99 -3.94 -10.98
C GLU A 140 -3.01 -3.27 -10.03
N LEU A 141 -1.75 -3.27 -10.41
CA LEU A 141 -0.69 -2.50 -9.74
C LEU A 141 0.39 -2.07 -10.73
N GLY A 142 1.13 -1.03 -10.36
CA GLY A 142 2.38 -0.64 -11.01
C GLY A 142 3.55 -0.74 -10.05
N PHE A 143 4.75 -0.96 -10.58
CA PHE A 143 5.98 -0.91 -9.80
C PHE A 143 7.17 -0.43 -10.61
N MET A 144 8.11 0.22 -9.93
CA MET A 144 9.31 0.80 -10.52
C MET A 144 10.31 -0.29 -10.91
N GLU A 145 10.95 -0.13 -12.06
CA GLU A 145 12.06 -0.96 -12.52
C GLU A 145 13.15 -1.10 -11.44
N GLY A 146 13.72 -2.30 -11.32
CA GLY A 146 14.72 -2.62 -10.28
C GLY A 146 14.11 -3.10 -8.96
N ASN A 147 12.81 -2.93 -8.71
CA ASN A 147 12.15 -3.42 -7.51
C ASN A 147 11.88 -4.94 -7.59
N THR A 148 12.96 -5.72 -7.62
CA THR A 148 12.91 -7.18 -7.79
C THR A 148 12.15 -7.87 -6.66
N ARG A 149 12.21 -7.31 -5.45
CA ARG A 149 11.51 -7.84 -4.28
C ARG A 149 9.99 -7.70 -4.39
N ALA A 150 9.51 -6.51 -4.75
CA ALA A 150 8.09 -6.27 -4.97
C ALA A 150 7.59 -7.16 -6.12
N ARG A 151 8.34 -7.25 -7.22
CA ARG A 151 8.05 -8.14 -8.34
C ARG A 151 7.86 -9.59 -7.89
N ALA A 152 8.82 -10.14 -7.13
CA ALA A 152 8.75 -11.52 -6.63
C ALA A 152 7.51 -11.75 -5.73
N LEU A 153 7.13 -10.77 -4.91
CA LEU A 153 5.91 -10.83 -4.12
C LEU A 153 4.66 -10.84 -5.02
N TYR A 154 4.59 -9.95 -6.01
CA TYR A 154 3.44 -9.83 -6.90
C TYR A 154 3.26 -11.09 -7.77
N GLU A 155 4.35 -11.61 -8.34
CA GLU A 155 4.32 -12.87 -9.09
C GLU A 155 3.86 -14.04 -8.21
N LYS A 156 4.36 -14.14 -6.97
CA LYS A 156 3.91 -15.13 -5.98
C LYS A 156 2.43 -15.00 -5.67
N MET A 157 1.89 -13.77 -5.65
CA MET A 157 0.45 -13.51 -5.41
C MET A 157 -0.40 -13.71 -6.67
N GLY A 158 0.18 -14.15 -7.79
CA GLY A 158 -0.52 -14.50 -9.03
C GLY A 158 -0.68 -13.33 -10.00
N PHE A 159 0.03 -12.22 -9.79
CA PHE A 159 0.07 -11.13 -10.77
C PHE A 159 1.01 -11.47 -11.93
N ARG A 160 0.65 -11.01 -13.13
CA ARG A 160 1.47 -11.12 -14.33
C ARG A 160 1.71 -9.73 -14.95
N ILE A 161 2.90 -9.50 -15.51
CA ILE A 161 3.21 -8.28 -16.25
C ILE A 161 2.37 -8.26 -17.53
N VAL A 162 1.76 -7.11 -17.82
CA VAL A 162 0.94 -6.89 -19.02
C VAL A 162 1.47 -5.76 -19.89
N GLY A 163 2.45 -4.99 -19.41
CA GLY A 163 3.09 -3.92 -20.15
C GLY A 163 4.03 -3.10 -19.28
N ASP A 164 4.66 -2.11 -19.89
CA ASP A 164 5.48 -1.14 -19.20
C ASP A 164 5.34 0.28 -19.81
N THR A 165 5.65 1.28 -19.00
CA THR A 165 5.77 2.68 -19.43
C THR A 165 7.25 3.06 -19.37
N PRO A 166 7.93 3.30 -20.53
CA PRO A 166 9.33 3.72 -20.54
C PRO A 166 9.49 5.12 -19.92
N GLY A 167 10.57 5.32 -19.13
CA GLY A 167 10.89 6.62 -18.55
C GLY A 167 9.84 7.18 -17.60
N ALA A 168 9.03 6.33 -16.99
CA ALA A 168 7.93 6.71 -16.08
C ALA A 168 8.42 7.44 -14.83
N PHE A 169 9.62 7.11 -14.36
CA PHE A 169 10.24 7.73 -13.18
C PHE A 169 11.60 8.33 -13.54
N ARG A 170 11.90 9.51 -13.00
CA ARG A 170 13.21 10.14 -13.10
C ARG A 170 13.81 10.28 -11.71
N LEU A 171 14.95 9.68 -11.50
CA LEU A 171 15.74 9.81 -10.27
C LEU A 171 16.48 11.16 -10.24
N LYS A 172 16.98 11.54 -9.07
CA LYS A 172 17.71 12.83 -8.87
C LYS A 172 18.97 12.96 -9.71
N ASP A 173 19.63 11.85 -10.02
CA ASP A 173 20.80 11.79 -10.90
C ASP A 173 20.46 11.85 -12.41
N GLY A 174 19.16 11.96 -12.74
CA GLY A 174 18.67 11.99 -14.12
C GLY A 174 18.36 10.62 -14.71
N THR A 175 18.65 9.53 -14.02
CA THR A 175 18.32 8.16 -14.49
C THR A 175 16.82 8.02 -14.70
N LEU A 176 16.43 7.50 -15.87
CA LEU A 176 15.03 7.20 -16.20
C LEU A 176 14.78 5.70 -15.99
N LEU A 177 13.74 5.40 -15.24
CA LEU A 177 13.30 4.04 -14.95
C LEU A 177 11.89 3.80 -15.52
N LYS A 178 11.62 2.55 -15.88
CA LYS A 178 10.30 2.12 -16.34
C LYS A 178 9.34 1.92 -15.15
N GLU A 179 8.05 2.02 -15.44
CA GLU A 179 7.00 1.43 -14.62
C GLU A 179 6.50 0.14 -15.29
N TYR A 180 6.52 -0.97 -14.58
CA TYR A 180 5.87 -2.19 -15.01
C TYR A 180 4.43 -2.22 -14.50
N HIS A 181 3.49 -2.62 -15.38
CA HIS A 181 2.08 -2.80 -15.06
C HIS A 181 1.77 -4.28 -14.91
N MET A 182 1.12 -4.64 -13.82
CA MET A 182 0.73 -6.02 -13.56
C MET A 182 -0.77 -6.11 -13.29
N VAL A 183 -1.35 -7.25 -13.68
CA VAL A 183 -2.75 -7.60 -13.41
C VAL A 183 -2.85 -8.98 -12.80
N LYS A 184 -3.92 -9.18 -12.02
CA LYS A 184 -4.36 -10.46 -11.50
C LYS A 184 -5.88 -10.55 -11.69
N GLU A 185 -6.35 -11.63 -12.28
CA GLU A 185 -7.77 -12.02 -12.29
C GLU A 185 -8.13 -12.69 -10.95
N LEU A 186 -9.30 -12.34 -10.38
CA LEU A 186 -9.74 -12.81 -9.05
C LEU A 186 -10.73 -13.97 -9.15
#